data_b3271b0b31244c157a8a8d09ec5484a1
#
_entry.id   b3271b0b31244c157a8a8d09ec5484a1
#
_cell.length_a   1.000
_cell.length_b   1.000
_cell.length_c   1.000
_cell.angle_alpha   90.00
_cell.angle_beta   90.00
_cell.angle_gamma   90.00
#
_symmetry.space_group_name_H-M   'P 1'
#
loop_
_entity.id
_entity.type
_entity.pdbx_description
1 polymer ?
#
loop_
_entity_poly.entity_id
_entity_poly.type
_entity_poly.pdbx_seq_one_letter_code
_entity_poly.pdbx_strand_id
1 'polypeptide(L)'
;GNTIPSVVLRFVPKKRTVRPIMNMSRRSKRQRSATAQRGLSMNQLLKNTYKALKYETERNTSLLGAAVYGYDDVYVKLKPFLKENKSKKLYFAALDIKTCYDSISPTRCFSIVENVFREAEYVFQRYSVVHPEPADKAIRVEYVQQANALGNGRQFLQLSNDLAKSKRSAIFTDNVVYHSEEREKL
;
A
#
# COMPACT_ATOMS: atom_id res chain seq x y z
N GLY A 1 25.37 -0.24 2.05
CA GLY A 1 24.22 -0.58 2.87
C GLY A 1 23.26 0.60 2.95
N ASN A 2 21.95 0.36 2.79
CA ASN A 2 20.93 1.40 2.93
C ASN A 2 20.85 1.82 4.40
N THR A 3 21.33 3.02 4.71
CA THR A 3 21.18 3.57 6.06
C THR A 3 19.74 4.02 6.27
N ILE A 4 19.15 3.59 7.36
CA ILE A 4 17.81 4.03 7.78
C ILE A 4 17.81 5.57 7.92
N PRO A 5 16.92 6.29 7.22
CA PRO A 5 16.89 7.75 7.30
C PRO A 5 16.41 8.21 8.68
N SER A 6 17.02 9.26 9.21
CA SER A 6 16.55 9.90 10.43
C SER A 6 15.20 10.59 10.20
N VAL A 7 14.25 10.35 11.07
CA VAL A 7 12.91 10.95 11.03
C VAL A 7 12.76 12.00 12.11
N VAL A 8 12.20 13.15 11.77
CA VAL A 8 11.96 14.23 12.74
C VAL A 8 10.65 13.96 13.47
N LEU A 9 10.75 13.84 14.79
CA LEU A 9 9.62 13.71 15.69
C LEU A 9 9.05 15.11 15.97
N ARG A 10 7.74 15.26 15.90
CA ARG A 10 6.99 16.43 16.33
C ARG A 10 5.94 16.02 17.35
N PHE A 11 5.70 16.87 18.34
CA PHE A 11 4.67 16.68 19.33
C PHE A 11 3.48 17.57 19.01
N VAL A 12 2.30 16.97 18.89
CA VAL A 12 1.03 17.69 18.66
C VAL A 12 0.19 17.64 19.92
N PRO A 13 -0.23 18.80 20.46
CA PRO A 13 -1.08 18.85 21.65
C PRO A 13 -2.41 18.12 21.41
N LYS A 14 -2.87 17.37 22.41
CA LYS A 14 -4.20 16.78 22.53
C LYS A 14 -4.78 17.27 23.87
N LYS A 15 -6.10 17.25 24.05
CA LYS A 15 -6.78 17.88 25.22
C LYS A 15 -6.07 17.71 26.57
N ARG A 16 -5.46 16.57 26.87
CA ARG A 16 -4.73 16.29 28.12
C ARG A 16 -3.39 15.59 27.94
N THR A 17 -2.95 15.39 26.69
CA THR A 17 -1.75 14.61 26.37
C THR A 17 -1.06 15.21 25.15
N VAL A 18 0.07 14.65 24.79
CA VAL A 18 0.83 15.02 23.59
C VAL A 18 0.91 13.80 22.67
N ARG A 19 0.65 13.99 21.40
CA ARG A 19 0.79 12.93 20.39
C ARG A 19 2.10 13.10 19.65
N PRO A 20 3.01 12.13 19.69
CA PRO A 20 4.18 12.12 18.81
C PRO A 20 3.76 11.82 17.37
N ILE A 21 4.26 12.61 16.44
CA ILE A 21 4.04 12.42 14.99
C ILE A 21 5.38 12.45 14.28
N MET A 22 5.61 11.45 13.45
CA MET A 22 6.80 11.35 12.59
C MET A 22 6.45 11.55 11.12
N ASN A 23 7.19 12.40 10.43
CA ASN A 23 7.02 12.59 8.98
C ASN A 23 7.89 11.58 8.22
N MET A 24 7.32 10.45 7.87
CA MET A 24 7.97 9.37 7.15
C MET A 24 8.27 9.68 5.68
N SER A 25 7.66 10.74 5.13
CA SER A 25 7.90 11.18 3.74
C SER A 25 9.10 12.12 3.61
N ARG A 26 9.64 12.61 4.73
CA ARG A 26 10.79 13.51 4.71
C ARG A 26 12.05 12.75 4.30
N ARG A 27 12.74 13.24 3.27
CA ARG A 27 14.03 12.72 2.86
C ARG A 27 15.13 13.17 3.81
N SER A 28 16.07 12.30 4.12
CA SER A 28 17.27 12.65 4.90
C SER A 28 18.09 13.69 4.14
N LYS A 29 18.53 14.74 4.86
CA LYS A 29 19.56 15.64 4.34
C LYS A 29 20.90 14.91 4.46
N ARG A 30 21.36 14.30 3.39
CA ARG A 30 22.72 13.76 3.34
C ARG A 30 23.72 14.92 3.34
N GLN A 31 24.85 14.74 4.02
CA GLN A 31 25.89 15.73 4.17
C GLN A 31 26.28 16.41 2.84
N ARG A 32 26.69 17.69 2.94
CA ARG A 32 27.06 18.61 1.87
C ARG A 32 28.22 18.08 0.99
N SER A 33 27.93 17.20 0.08
CA SER A 33 28.80 16.91 -1.07
C SER A 33 28.05 17.34 -2.33
N ALA A 34 28.71 18.02 -3.23
CA ALA A 34 28.12 18.57 -4.46
C ALA A 34 27.47 17.51 -5.38
N THR A 35 27.77 16.23 -5.16
CA THR A 35 27.23 15.05 -5.89
C THR A 35 26.24 14.22 -5.07
N ALA A 36 25.82 14.69 -3.89
CA ALA A 36 24.99 13.91 -2.98
C ALA A 36 23.56 13.77 -3.50
N GLN A 37 23.22 12.60 -4.04
CA GLN A 37 21.84 12.19 -4.24
C GLN A 37 21.07 12.32 -2.91
N ARG A 38 19.91 12.98 -2.95
CA ARG A 38 19.02 13.08 -1.80
C ARG A 38 18.67 11.68 -1.33
N GLY A 39 18.95 11.36 -0.06
CA GLY A 39 18.61 10.06 0.53
C GLY A 39 17.12 9.74 0.39
N LEU A 40 16.80 8.45 0.36
CA LEU A 40 15.42 7.99 0.32
C LEU A 40 14.68 8.35 1.63
N SER A 41 13.39 8.61 1.56
CA SER A 41 12.54 8.72 2.74
C SER A 41 12.18 7.33 3.27
N MET A 42 11.72 7.22 4.53
CA MET A 42 11.27 5.96 5.10
C MET A 42 10.13 5.33 4.27
N ASN A 43 9.16 6.15 3.83
CA ASN A 43 8.08 5.67 2.96
C ASN A 43 8.59 5.13 1.62
N GLN A 44 9.67 5.69 1.08
CA GLN A 44 10.27 5.17 -0.15
C GLN A 44 11.00 3.84 0.07
N LEU A 45 11.67 3.67 1.23
CA LEU A 45 12.30 2.39 1.59
C LEU A 45 11.27 1.28 1.80
N LEU A 46 10.16 1.58 2.47
CA LEU A 46 9.12 0.60 2.77
C LEU A 46 8.16 0.35 1.59
N LYS A 47 8.30 1.10 0.48
CA LYS A 47 7.34 1.04 -0.63
C LYS A 47 7.24 -0.36 -1.25
N ASN A 48 8.36 -1.01 -1.51
CA ASN A 48 8.38 -2.33 -2.13
C ASN A 48 7.82 -3.39 -1.17
N THR A 49 8.25 -3.40 0.08
CA THR A 49 7.71 -4.29 1.13
C THR A 49 6.19 -4.13 1.26
N TYR A 50 5.69 -2.89 1.28
CA TYR A 50 4.25 -2.63 1.31
C TYR A 50 3.52 -3.19 0.08
N LYS A 51 4.12 -3.06 -1.13
CA LYS A 51 3.52 -3.59 -2.36
C LYS A 51 3.51 -5.12 -2.39
N ALA A 52 4.55 -5.77 -1.88
CA ALA A 52 4.59 -7.22 -1.77
C ALA A 52 3.57 -7.73 -0.74
N LEU A 53 3.45 -7.10 0.44
CA LEU A 53 2.40 -7.40 1.42
C LEU A 53 0.99 -7.23 0.83
N LYS A 54 0.78 -6.16 0.07
CA LYS A 54 -0.50 -5.92 -0.61
C LYS A 54 -0.81 -7.03 -1.61
N TYR A 55 0.17 -7.45 -2.41
CA TYR A 55 0.04 -8.56 -3.34
C TYR A 55 -0.36 -9.85 -2.63
N GLU A 56 0.29 -10.23 -1.53
CA GLU A 56 -0.03 -11.43 -0.77
C GLU A 56 -1.42 -11.36 -0.13
N THR A 57 -1.82 -10.21 0.40
CA THR A 57 -3.16 -10.04 0.99
C THR A 57 -4.28 -10.03 -0.06
N GLU A 58 -4.04 -9.52 -1.27
CA GLU A 58 -4.98 -9.59 -2.39
C GLU A 58 -5.10 -11.01 -2.95
N ARG A 59 -3.99 -11.75 -3.00
CA ARG A 59 -3.96 -13.16 -3.43
C ARG A 59 -4.67 -14.09 -2.43
N ASN A 60 -4.54 -13.77 -1.14
CA ASN A 60 -5.16 -14.56 -0.07
C ASN A 60 -5.90 -13.66 0.92
N THR A 61 -7.14 -13.36 0.58
CA THR A 61 -8.02 -12.50 1.40
C THR A 61 -8.33 -13.09 2.78
N SER A 62 -8.12 -14.41 2.99
CA SER A 62 -8.30 -15.03 4.31
C SER A 62 -7.32 -14.52 5.36
N LEU A 63 -6.15 -14.00 4.95
CA LEU A 63 -5.18 -13.35 5.83
C LEU A 63 -5.75 -12.13 6.56
N LEU A 64 -6.71 -11.46 5.95
CA LEU A 64 -7.35 -10.27 6.52
C LEU A 64 -8.46 -10.62 7.52
N GLY A 65 -8.98 -11.85 7.50
CA GLY A 65 -10.07 -12.28 8.38
C GLY A 65 -11.28 -11.35 8.26
N ALA A 66 -11.71 -10.79 9.39
CA ALA A 66 -12.84 -9.85 9.45
C ALA A 66 -12.41 -8.38 9.16
N ALA A 67 -11.13 -8.09 8.91
CA ALA A 67 -10.67 -6.72 8.66
C ALA A 67 -11.36 -6.11 7.44
N VAL A 68 -11.61 -4.80 7.51
CA VAL A 68 -12.22 -3.98 6.46
C VAL A 68 -11.45 -2.68 6.34
N TYR A 69 -11.34 -2.14 5.13
CA TYR A 69 -10.60 -0.91 4.86
C TYR A 69 -11.50 0.32 4.70
N GLY A 70 -12.79 0.11 4.45
CA GLY A 70 -13.73 1.21 4.22
C GLY A 70 -15.16 0.87 4.63
N TYR A 71 -16.01 1.88 4.61
CA TYR A 71 -17.43 1.72 4.96
C TYR A 71 -18.19 0.80 4.01
N ASP A 72 -17.81 0.78 2.74
CA ASP A 72 -18.41 -0.11 1.74
C ASP A 72 -18.15 -1.57 2.07
N ASP A 73 -16.92 -1.90 2.52
CA ASP A 73 -16.55 -3.25 2.94
C ASP A 73 -17.33 -3.68 4.19
N VAL A 74 -17.55 -2.75 5.14
CA VAL A 74 -18.41 -3.01 6.32
C VAL A 74 -19.80 -3.39 5.86
N TYR A 75 -20.39 -2.63 4.94
CA TYR A 75 -21.73 -2.90 4.43
C TYR A 75 -21.81 -4.26 3.73
N VAL A 76 -20.85 -4.57 2.87
CA VAL A 76 -20.79 -5.84 2.13
C VAL A 76 -20.74 -7.02 3.10
N LYS A 77 -19.95 -6.95 4.18
CA LYS A 77 -19.87 -8.01 5.20
C LYS A 77 -21.10 -8.06 6.13
N LEU A 78 -21.63 -6.91 6.51
CA LEU A 78 -22.75 -6.83 7.45
C LEU A 78 -24.10 -7.20 6.83
N LYS A 79 -24.32 -6.88 5.57
CA LYS A 79 -25.60 -7.13 4.88
C LYS A 79 -26.06 -8.59 4.89
N PRO A 80 -25.23 -9.61 4.55
CA PRO A 80 -25.61 -11.02 4.65
C PRO A 80 -25.96 -11.41 6.08
N PHE A 81 -25.14 -11.00 7.06
CA PHE A 81 -25.37 -11.29 8.47
C PHE A 81 -26.73 -10.73 8.97
N LEU A 82 -27.07 -9.49 8.60
CA LEU A 82 -28.36 -8.90 8.96
C LEU A 82 -29.52 -9.63 8.27
N LYS A 83 -29.32 -10.09 7.03
CA LYS A 83 -30.36 -10.85 6.30
C LYS A 83 -30.66 -12.20 6.98
N GLU A 84 -29.64 -12.89 7.43
CA GLU A 84 -29.77 -14.19 8.12
C GLU A 84 -30.36 -14.06 9.53
N ASN A 85 -30.19 -12.92 10.18
CA ASN A 85 -30.60 -12.69 11.57
C ASN A 85 -31.74 -11.68 11.72
N LYS A 86 -32.60 -11.52 10.70
CA LYS A 86 -33.69 -10.54 10.70
C LYS A 86 -34.66 -10.63 11.87
N SER A 87 -34.90 -11.82 12.40
CA SER A 87 -35.83 -12.07 13.50
C SER A 87 -35.17 -12.02 14.88
N LYS A 88 -33.85 -11.84 14.95
CA LYS A 88 -33.09 -11.84 16.22
C LYS A 88 -32.82 -10.42 16.68
N LYS A 89 -32.88 -10.21 18.00
CA LYS A 89 -32.41 -8.98 18.63
C LYS A 89 -30.89 -8.94 18.55
N LEU A 90 -30.32 -7.93 17.89
CA LEU A 90 -28.89 -7.75 17.73
C LEU A 90 -28.38 -6.70 18.70
N TYR A 91 -27.17 -6.93 19.21
CA TYR A 91 -26.44 -6.01 20.07
C TYR A 91 -25.15 -5.62 19.36
N PHE A 92 -24.82 -4.33 19.35
CA PHE A 92 -23.62 -3.80 18.75
C PHE A 92 -22.68 -3.31 19.86
N ALA A 93 -21.42 -3.76 19.80
CA ALA A 93 -20.37 -3.29 20.69
C ALA A 93 -19.26 -2.65 19.85
N ALA A 94 -18.88 -1.42 20.21
CA ALA A 94 -17.72 -0.74 19.64
C ALA A 94 -16.59 -0.79 20.65
N LEU A 95 -15.44 -1.33 20.23
CA LEU A 95 -14.25 -1.46 21.07
C LEU A 95 -13.07 -0.78 20.37
N ASP A 96 -12.20 -0.15 21.15
CA ASP A 96 -10.95 0.44 20.69
C ASP A 96 -9.78 -0.07 21.53
N ILE A 97 -8.64 -0.29 20.87
CA ILE A 97 -7.43 -0.77 21.56
C ILE A 97 -6.66 0.46 22.05
N LYS A 98 -6.59 0.61 23.38
CA LYS A 98 -5.80 1.67 23.99
C LYS A 98 -4.32 1.51 23.62
N THR A 99 -3.69 2.59 23.15
CA THR A 99 -2.26 2.61 22.77
C THR A 99 -1.88 1.47 21.82
N CYS A 100 -2.69 1.21 20.79
CA CYS A 100 -2.57 0.05 19.91
C CYS A 100 -1.12 -0.15 19.40
N TYR A 101 -0.51 0.89 18.82
CA TYR A 101 0.85 0.79 18.27
C TYR A 101 1.92 0.51 19.32
N ASP A 102 1.77 1.06 20.54
CA ASP A 102 2.72 0.87 21.65
C ASP A 102 2.59 -0.54 22.26
N SER A 103 1.42 -1.17 22.11
CA SER A 103 1.14 -2.51 22.63
C SER A 103 1.52 -3.66 21.68
N ILE A 104 1.83 -3.36 20.42
CA ILE A 104 2.28 -4.37 19.45
C ILE A 104 3.73 -4.76 19.76
N SER A 105 3.95 -6.05 20.05
CA SER A 105 5.30 -6.60 20.13
C SER A 105 5.99 -6.56 18.77
N PRO A 106 7.13 -5.86 18.61
CA PRO A 106 7.85 -5.81 17.34
C PRO A 106 8.26 -7.20 16.84
N THR A 107 8.72 -8.07 17.73
CA THR A 107 9.13 -9.45 17.41
C THR A 107 7.96 -10.26 16.85
N ARG A 108 6.79 -10.17 17.51
CA ARG A 108 5.59 -10.88 17.05
C ARG A 108 5.07 -10.31 15.73
N CYS A 109 5.09 -8.99 15.59
CA CYS A 109 4.73 -8.32 14.34
C CYS A 109 5.62 -8.79 13.18
N PHE A 110 6.93 -8.83 13.39
CA PHE A 110 7.90 -9.29 12.40
C PHE A 110 7.64 -10.75 12.01
N SER A 111 7.45 -11.65 12.98
CA SER A 111 7.14 -13.06 12.70
C SER A 111 5.85 -13.24 11.89
N ILE A 112 4.80 -12.44 12.18
CA ILE A 112 3.55 -12.47 11.41
C ILE A 112 3.79 -12.00 9.97
N VAL A 113 4.51 -10.89 9.79
CA VAL A 113 4.82 -10.33 8.47
C VAL A 113 5.66 -11.31 7.66
N GLU A 114 6.68 -11.93 8.25
CA GLU A 114 7.51 -12.94 7.61
C GLU A 114 6.68 -14.13 7.10
N ASN A 115 5.72 -14.60 7.89
CA ASN A 115 4.83 -15.70 7.49
C ASN A 115 3.82 -15.32 6.40
N VAL A 116 3.57 -14.03 6.16
CA VAL A 116 2.71 -13.55 5.06
C VAL A 116 3.43 -13.67 3.72
N PHE A 117 4.73 -13.45 3.68
CA PHE A 117 5.51 -13.58 2.45
C PHE A 117 5.69 -15.06 2.09
N ARG A 118 5.21 -15.44 0.91
CA ARG A 118 5.28 -16.83 0.42
C ARG A 118 6.36 -17.06 -0.60
N GLU A 119 6.78 -15.99 -1.27
CA GLU A 119 7.79 -16.03 -2.31
C GLU A 119 9.13 -15.52 -1.79
N ALA A 120 10.22 -16.16 -2.20
CA ALA A 120 11.58 -15.70 -1.87
C ALA A 120 11.94 -14.40 -2.63
N GLU A 121 11.33 -14.18 -3.79
CA GLU A 121 11.59 -13.02 -4.64
C GLU A 121 10.29 -12.50 -5.24
N TYR A 122 10.16 -11.17 -5.31
CA TYR A 122 9.06 -10.48 -5.96
C TYR A 122 9.54 -9.60 -7.10
N VAL A 123 8.74 -9.50 -8.15
CA VAL A 123 9.00 -8.63 -9.30
C VAL A 123 8.11 -7.40 -9.20
N PHE A 124 8.71 -6.22 -9.26
CA PHE A 124 7.99 -4.95 -9.20
C PHE A 124 7.86 -4.34 -10.60
N GLN A 125 6.64 -4.32 -11.12
CA GLN A 125 6.31 -3.73 -12.41
C GLN A 125 5.84 -2.29 -12.21
N ARG A 126 6.37 -1.36 -13.01
CA ARG A 126 5.97 0.06 -13.02
C ARG A 126 5.38 0.41 -14.37
N TYR A 127 4.26 1.11 -14.35
CA TYR A 127 3.61 1.60 -15.56
C TYR A 127 2.88 2.92 -15.27
N SER A 128 2.53 3.62 -16.35
CA SER A 128 1.75 4.85 -16.27
C SER A 128 0.38 4.64 -16.92
N VAL A 129 -0.66 5.10 -16.24
CA VAL A 129 -2.02 5.14 -16.77
C VAL A 129 -2.35 6.59 -17.13
N VAL A 130 -2.70 6.82 -18.38
CA VAL A 130 -3.06 8.15 -18.87
C VAL A 130 -4.58 8.22 -18.94
N HIS A 131 -5.15 9.20 -18.25
CA HIS A 131 -6.58 9.48 -18.26
C HIS A 131 -6.86 10.62 -19.22
N PRO A 132 -7.75 10.42 -20.22
CA PRO A 132 -8.21 11.52 -21.05
C PRO A 132 -9.04 12.47 -20.18
N GLU A 133 -8.73 13.75 -20.26
CA GLU A 133 -9.51 14.81 -19.64
C GLU A 133 -10.18 15.64 -20.76
N PRO A 134 -11.27 16.36 -20.47
CA PRO A 134 -11.85 17.32 -21.40
C PRO A 134 -10.78 18.28 -21.94
N ALA A 135 -10.98 18.80 -23.17
CA ALA A 135 -9.98 19.57 -23.92
C ALA A 135 -9.39 20.79 -23.18
N ASP A 136 -10.07 21.29 -22.17
CA ASP A 136 -9.71 22.42 -21.32
C ASP A 136 -8.86 22.05 -20.08
N LYS A 137 -8.62 20.75 -19.83
CA LYS A 137 -7.86 20.28 -18.68
C LYS A 137 -6.56 19.59 -19.07
N ALA A 138 -5.58 19.68 -18.18
CA ALA A 138 -4.32 18.98 -18.35
C ALA A 138 -4.52 17.45 -18.27
N ILE A 139 -3.80 16.70 -19.11
CA ILE A 139 -3.79 15.24 -19.10
C ILE A 139 -3.37 14.74 -17.72
N ARG A 140 -4.16 13.88 -17.11
CA ARG A 140 -3.84 13.25 -15.83
C ARG A 140 -3.08 11.95 -16.06
N VAL A 141 -1.89 11.87 -15.49
CA VAL A 141 -1.05 10.67 -15.53
C VAL A 141 -0.97 10.07 -14.11
N GLU A 142 -1.37 8.81 -13.98
CA GLU A 142 -1.23 8.04 -12.75
C GLU A 142 -0.06 7.05 -12.88
N TYR A 143 0.91 7.13 -11.97
CA TYR A 143 2.05 6.21 -11.93
C TYR A 143 1.72 5.05 -10.97
N VAL A 144 1.72 3.84 -11.51
CA VAL A 144 1.38 2.63 -10.75
C VAL A 144 2.62 1.74 -10.61
N GLN A 145 2.78 1.16 -9.43
CA GLN A 145 3.75 0.11 -9.18
C GLN A 145 3.04 -1.07 -8.56
N GLN A 146 3.22 -2.25 -9.13
CA GLN A 146 2.60 -3.49 -8.69
C GLN A 146 3.68 -4.53 -8.40
N ALA A 147 3.49 -5.33 -7.33
CA ALA A 147 4.31 -6.50 -7.05
C ALA A 147 3.66 -7.76 -7.65
N ASN A 148 4.48 -8.71 -8.07
CA ASN A 148 4.07 -10.03 -8.55
C ASN A 148 5.10 -11.07 -8.07
N ALA A 149 4.70 -12.35 -7.99
CA ALA A 149 5.64 -13.44 -7.77
C ALA A 149 6.57 -13.62 -8.98
N LEU A 150 7.78 -14.11 -8.73
CA LEU A 150 8.73 -14.42 -9.80
C LEU A 150 8.11 -15.43 -10.78
N GLY A 151 8.14 -15.14 -12.07
CA GLY A 151 7.51 -15.97 -13.11
C GLY A 151 6.04 -15.66 -13.41
N ASN A 152 5.34 -14.95 -12.52
CA ASN A 152 3.96 -14.51 -12.73
C ASN A 152 3.85 -13.07 -13.26
N GLY A 153 4.96 -12.46 -13.65
CA GLY A 153 4.96 -11.14 -14.26
C GLY A 153 4.11 -11.16 -15.54
N ARG A 154 3.04 -10.38 -15.57
CA ARG A 154 2.19 -10.25 -16.75
C ARG A 154 2.96 -9.50 -17.83
N GLN A 155 2.88 -9.99 -19.06
CA GLN A 155 3.36 -9.22 -20.19
C GLN A 155 2.61 -7.89 -20.25
N PHE A 156 3.28 -6.82 -20.62
CA PHE A 156 2.70 -5.46 -20.66
C PHE A 156 1.36 -5.40 -21.43
N LEU A 157 1.26 -6.10 -22.55
CA LEU A 157 0.01 -6.17 -23.35
C LEU A 157 -1.15 -6.81 -22.57
N GLN A 158 -0.90 -7.86 -21.80
CA GLN A 158 -1.93 -8.51 -20.97
C GLN A 158 -2.37 -7.57 -19.84
N LEU A 159 -1.41 -6.94 -19.18
CA LEU A 159 -1.70 -5.95 -18.13
C LEU A 159 -2.52 -4.77 -18.68
N SER A 160 -2.14 -4.25 -19.83
CA SER A 160 -2.83 -3.16 -20.55
C SER A 160 -4.27 -3.54 -20.87
N ASN A 161 -4.50 -4.73 -21.42
CA ASN A 161 -5.84 -5.23 -21.74
C ASN A 161 -6.72 -5.42 -20.50
N ASP A 162 -6.17 -5.96 -19.43
CA ASP A 162 -6.91 -6.16 -18.18
C ASP A 162 -7.30 -4.83 -17.53
N LEU A 163 -6.40 -3.85 -17.55
CA LEU A 163 -6.66 -2.51 -17.03
C LEU A 163 -7.68 -1.75 -17.89
N ALA A 164 -7.63 -1.89 -19.21
CA ALA A 164 -8.62 -1.29 -20.12
C ALA A 164 -10.02 -1.86 -19.88
N LYS A 165 -10.16 -3.14 -19.56
CA LYS A 165 -11.42 -3.77 -19.21
C LYS A 165 -11.97 -3.29 -17.87
N SER A 166 -11.10 -3.03 -16.90
CA SER A 166 -11.49 -2.65 -15.54
C SER A 166 -11.78 -1.15 -15.38
N LYS A 167 -11.09 -0.31 -16.16
CA LYS A 167 -11.20 1.16 -16.11
C LYS A 167 -11.64 1.70 -17.47
N ARG A 168 -12.93 1.84 -17.67
CA ARG A 168 -13.55 2.29 -18.95
C ARG A 168 -13.04 3.63 -19.49
N SER A 169 -12.38 4.45 -18.68
CA SER A 169 -11.89 5.79 -19.03
C SER A 169 -10.37 5.89 -19.17
N ALA A 170 -9.61 4.81 -19.02
CA ALA A 170 -8.16 4.87 -19.14
C ALA A 170 -7.73 4.54 -20.57
N ILE A 171 -7.05 5.48 -21.24
CA ILE A 171 -6.40 5.24 -22.54
C ILE A 171 -4.94 4.93 -22.26
N PHE A 172 -4.48 3.78 -22.76
CA PHE A 172 -3.07 3.41 -22.75
C PHE A 172 -2.45 3.96 -24.02
N THR A 173 -1.45 4.83 -23.85
CA THR A 173 -0.68 5.34 -24.99
C THR A 173 0.61 4.52 -25.14
N ASP A 174 1.17 4.48 -26.34
CA ASP A 174 2.46 3.84 -26.64
C ASP A 174 3.63 4.47 -25.87
N ASN A 175 3.40 5.60 -25.20
CA ASN A 175 4.35 6.31 -24.34
C ASN A 175 4.35 5.81 -22.89
N VAL A 176 3.65 4.76 -22.55
CA VAL A 176 3.78 4.10 -21.26
C VAL A 176 5.16 3.49 -21.16
N VAL A 177 6.07 4.20 -20.53
CA VAL A 177 7.43 3.72 -20.33
C VAL A 177 7.39 2.57 -19.35
N TYR A 178 7.60 1.37 -19.87
CA TYR A 178 7.83 0.19 -19.07
C TYR A 178 9.22 0.32 -18.44
N HIS A 179 9.25 0.79 -17.20
CA HIS A 179 10.49 0.80 -16.44
C HIS A 179 10.77 -0.62 -15.96
N SER A 180 12.00 -1.07 -16.21
CA SER A 180 12.56 -2.38 -15.93
C SER A 180 11.97 -3.08 -14.71
N GLU A 181 11.76 -4.39 -14.82
CA GLU A 181 11.49 -5.27 -13.69
C GLU A 181 12.59 -5.10 -12.64
N GLU A 182 12.23 -4.61 -11.48
CA GLU A 182 13.13 -4.60 -10.32
C GLU A 182 12.90 -5.89 -9.56
N ARG A 183 13.92 -6.72 -9.48
CA ARG A 183 13.93 -7.91 -8.62
C ARG A 183 14.54 -7.49 -7.29
N GLU A 184 13.84 -7.73 -6.22
CA GLU A 184 14.29 -7.42 -4.89
C GLU A 184 14.04 -8.62 -3.99
N LYS A 185 15.07 -9.07 -3.30
CA LYS A 185 14.95 -10.04 -2.21
C LYS A 185 14.41 -9.29 -0.99
N LEU A 186 13.37 -9.79 -0.41
CA LEU A 186 12.74 -9.24 0.78
C LEU A 186 13.27 -9.90 2.05
#